data_289064d2981e6bcf8064860a1108616c
#
_entry.id   289064d2981e6bcf8064860a1108616c
#
_cell.length_a   1.000
_cell.length_b   1.000
_cell.length_c   1.000
_cell.angle_alpha   90.00
_cell.angle_beta   90.00
_cell.angle_gamma   90.00
#
_symmetry.space_group_name_H-M   'P 1'
#
loop_
_entity.id
_entity.type
_entity.pdbx_description
1 polymer ?
#
loop_
_entity_poly.entity_id
_entity_poly.type
_entity_poly.pdbx_seq_one_letter_code
_entity_poly.pdbx_strand_id
1 'polypeptide(L)'
;MFGMPDPLYTPEYVCAGDEVATVVTSTGTIRVRLDAEGAPIHVANFCELAMSGYYDGLKFHRDVPGFVIQGGCPNTRDMTSDEVARGMRGPDGQPGTGGPGYRIVHEYDTNPRNSHDDGALAMARSSNPDSAGSQFYFCLGAQHMLDNDYTVFGQTIEGLDVIGALRAGDDIESIRISHEA
;
A
#
# COMPACT_ATOMS: atom_id res chain seq x y z
N MET A 1 -21.53 -20.35 -0.51
CA MET A 1 -21.35 -20.04 0.91
C MET A 1 -20.46 -18.79 1.01
N PHE A 2 -20.95 -17.75 1.65
CA PHE A 2 -20.15 -16.58 1.91
C PHE A 2 -19.25 -16.86 3.11
N GLY A 3 -17.94 -16.71 2.94
CA GLY A 3 -17.00 -16.82 4.05
C GLY A 3 -17.26 -15.70 5.06
N MET A 4 -16.92 -15.94 6.32
CA MET A 4 -16.94 -14.87 7.33
C MET A 4 -15.90 -13.80 6.95
N PRO A 5 -16.18 -12.51 7.17
CA PRO A 5 -15.21 -11.47 6.93
C PRO A 5 -13.96 -11.69 7.80
N ASP A 6 -12.81 -11.27 7.29
CA ASP A 6 -11.56 -11.32 8.05
C ASP A 6 -11.71 -10.57 9.38
N PRO A 7 -11.04 -11.01 10.44
CA PRO A 7 -11.11 -10.34 11.74
C PRO A 7 -10.41 -8.99 11.70
N LEU A 8 -10.89 -8.06 12.55
CA LEU A 8 -10.17 -6.81 12.82
C LEU A 8 -8.89 -7.13 13.59
N TYR A 9 -7.81 -6.49 13.16
CA TYR A 9 -6.50 -6.63 13.79
C TYR A 9 -5.98 -5.27 14.25
N THR A 10 -5.45 -5.22 15.47
CA THR A 10 -4.72 -4.06 15.96
C THR A 10 -3.24 -4.40 15.93
N PRO A 11 -2.42 -3.71 15.11
CA PRO A 11 -0.99 -3.96 15.05
C PRO A 11 -0.29 -3.76 16.39
N GLU A 12 0.72 -4.58 16.66
CA GLU A 12 1.49 -4.52 17.90
C GLU A 12 2.73 -3.61 17.79
N TYR A 13 3.18 -3.31 16.58
CA TYR A 13 4.33 -2.44 16.36
C TYR A 13 4.06 -1.06 16.96
N VAL A 14 5.03 -0.57 17.74
CA VAL A 14 4.96 0.77 18.36
C VAL A 14 5.73 1.75 17.47
N CYS A 15 5.01 2.68 16.86
CA CYS A 15 5.61 3.69 15.99
C CYS A 15 6.52 4.61 16.79
N ALA A 16 7.72 4.89 16.25
CA ALA A 16 8.66 5.84 16.83
C ALA A 16 8.40 7.29 16.36
N GLY A 17 7.75 7.44 15.20
CA GLY A 17 7.45 8.75 14.62
C GLY A 17 8.47 9.22 13.57
N ASP A 18 9.51 8.45 13.32
CA ASP A 18 10.59 8.75 12.39
C ASP A 18 10.76 7.69 11.29
N GLU A 19 9.76 6.82 11.11
CA GLU A 19 9.82 5.72 10.15
C GLU A 19 9.85 6.24 8.72
N VAL A 20 10.80 5.70 7.94
CA VAL A 20 10.90 5.87 6.51
C VAL A 20 10.84 4.49 5.85
N ALA A 21 9.97 4.34 4.88
CA ALA A 21 9.90 3.14 4.06
C ALA A 21 10.74 3.33 2.80
N THR A 22 11.64 2.38 2.52
CA THR A 22 12.37 2.30 1.26
C THR A 22 11.76 1.19 0.42
N VAL A 23 11.12 1.56 -0.68
CA VAL A 23 10.45 0.65 -1.60
C VAL A 23 11.35 0.49 -2.83
N VAL A 24 11.94 -0.69 -2.98
CA VAL A 24 12.76 -1.02 -4.16
C VAL A 24 11.87 -1.73 -5.17
N THR A 25 11.79 -1.16 -6.37
CA THR A 25 10.95 -1.67 -7.45
C THR A 25 11.78 -1.96 -8.69
N SER A 26 11.16 -2.60 -9.69
CA SER A 26 11.80 -2.84 -10.99
C SER A 26 12.16 -1.56 -11.76
N THR A 27 11.55 -0.41 -11.41
CA THR A 27 11.84 0.88 -12.05
C THR A 27 12.77 1.78 -11.24
N GLY A 28 13.07 1.42 -10.00
CA GLY A 28 13.96 2.20 -9.12
C GLY A 28 13.47 2.20 -7.68
N THR A 29 14.05 3.09 -6.89
CA THR A 29 13.81 3.18 -5.44
C THR A 29 12.94 4.38 -5.10
N ILE A 30 11.96 4.15 -4.23
CA ILE A 30 11.05 5.16 -3.70
C ILE A 30 11.27 5.22 -2.19
N ARG A 31 11.36 6.44 -1.63
CA ARG A 31 11.45 6.63 -0.19
C ARG A 31 10.25 7.42 0.29
N VAL A 32 9.63 6.93 1.35
CA VAL A 32 8.37 7.45 1.87
C VAL A 32 8.51 7.73 3.36
N ARG A 33 8.23 8.96 3.78
CA ARG A 33 8.06 9.28 5.19
C ARG A 33 6.69 8.81 5.65
N LEU A 34 6.64 7.94 6.64
CA LEU A 34 5.40 7.43 7.20
C LEU A 34 4.85 8.40 8.25
N ASP A 35 3.53 8.61 8.26
CA ASP A 35 2.84 9.54 9.17
C ASP A 35 2.25 8.79 10.36
N ALA A 36 3.11 8.41 11.30
CA ALA A 36 2.69 7.68 12.49
C ALA A 36 1.80 8.48 13.43
N GLU A 37 1.92 9.81 13.41
CA GLU A 37 1.07 10.68 14.22
C GLU A 37 -0.35 10.74 13.67
N GLY A 38 -0.49 10.86 12.36
CA GLY A 38 -1.81 10.95 11.70
C GLY A 38 -2.51 9.62 11.54
N ALA A 39 -1.77 8.55 11.23
CA ALA A 39 -2.32 7.23 10.93
C ALA A 39 -1.54 6.12 11.62
N PRO A 40 -1.52 6.07 12.96
CA PRO A 40 -0.69 5.13 13.72
C PRO A 40 -1.01 3.66 13.44
N ILE A 41 -2.28 3.31 13.24
CA ILE A 41 -2.68 1.93 12.95
C ILE A 41 -2.17 1.51 11.56
N HIS A 42 -2.34 2.36 10.56
CA HIS A 42 -1.88 2.08 9.19
C HIS A 42 -0.36 2.00 9.12
N VAL A 43 0.36 2.90 9.79
CA VAL A 43 1.82 2.88 9.82
C VAL A 43 2.33 1.63 10.53
N ALA A 44 1.77 1.30 11.69
CA ALA A 44 2.16 0.10 12.43
C ALA A 44 1.90 -1.17 11.61
N ASN A 45 0.76 -1.28 10.95
CA ASN A 45 0.43 -2.39 10.07
C ASN A 45 1.41 -2.52 8.90
N PHE A 46 1.68 -1.42 8.24
CA PHE A 46 2.61 -1.40 7.11
C PHE A 46 4.03 -1.79 7.55
N CYS A 47 4.49 -1.29 8.70
CA CYS A 47 5.78 -1.66 9.26
C CYS A 47 5.86 -3.15 9.59
N GLU A 48 4.84 -3.72 10.21
CA GLU A 48 4.81 -5.17 10.51
C GLU A 48 4.91 -6.00 9.24
N LEU A 49 4.12 -5.67 8.23
CA LEU A 49 4.13 -6.39 6.95
C LEU A 49 5.48 -6.24 6.24
N ALA A 50 6.03 -5.02 6.17
CA ALA A 50 7.33 -4.78 5.54
C ALA A 50 8.45 -5.52 6.26
N MET A 51 8.48 -5.47 7.58
CA MET A 51 9.52 -6.11 8.41
C MET A 51 9.46 -7.64 8.32
N SER A 52 8.29 -8.22 8.09
CA SER A 52 8.13 -9.66 7.90
C SER A 52 8.51 -10.13 6.47
N GLY A 53 8.81 -9.21 5.56
CA GLY A 53 9.07 -9.54 4.16
C GLY A 53 7.82 -9.83 3.33
N TYR A 54 6.64 -9.51 3.86
CA TYR A 54 5.35 -9.80 3.19
C TYR A 54 5.27 -9.22 1.79
N TYR A 55 5.79 -8.01 1.57
CA TYR A 55 5.71 -7.33 0.29
C TYR A 55 6.76 -7.78 -0.72
N ASP A 56 7.80 -8.47 -0.28
CA ASP A 56 8.90 -8.89 -1.16
C ASP A 56 8.39 -9.84 -2.25
N GLY A 57 8.60 -9.46 -3.50
CA GLY A 57 8.18 -10.26 -4.65
C GLY A 57 6.74 -10.06 -5.09
N LEU A 58 5.97 -9.22 -4.44
CA LEU A 58 4.63 -8.84 -4.91
C LEU A 58 4.74 -7.86 -6.08
N LYS A 59 3.64 -7.66 -6.79
CA LYS A 59 3.61 -6.81 -7.98
C LYS A 59 2.53 -5.74 -7.90
N PHE A 60 2.75 -4.65 -8.61
CA PHE A 60 1.70 -3.66 -8.85
C PHE A 60 0.72 -4.27 -9.86
N HIS A 61 -0.55 -4.34 -9.48
CA HIS A 61 -1.57 -4.98 -10.32
C HIS A 61 -2.57 -4.01 -10.95
N ARG A 62 -2.62 -2.76 -10.46
CA ARG A 62 -3.56 -1.76 -10.96
C ARG A 62 -2.82 -0.48 -11.27
N ASP A 63 -2.87 -0.08 -12.55
CA ASP A 63 -2.26 1.12 -13.07
C ASP A 63 -3.36 1.94 -13.75
N VAL A 64 -3.73 3.06 -13.13
CA VAL A 64 -4.69 4.01 -13.69
C VAL A 64 -3.93 5.31 -13.95
N PRO A 65 -3.51 5.56 -15.20
CA PRO A 65 -2.70 6.73 -15.54
C PRO A 65 -3.34 8.05 -15.08
N GLY A 66 -2.52 8.90 -14.46
CA GLY A 66 -2.99 10.19 -13.94
C GLY A 66 -3.84 10.08 -12.69
N PHE A 67 -3.97 8.90 -12.11
CA PHE A 67 -4.75 8.66 -10.90
C PHE A 67 -3.92 7.96 -9.83
N VAL A 68 -3.80 6.62 -9.88
CA VAL A 68 -3.05 5.83 -8.88
C VAL A 68 -2.33 4.65 -9.50
N ILE A 69 -1.30 4.17 -8.81
CA ILE A 69 -0.65 2.89 -9.04
C ILE A 69 -0.75 2.07 -7.75
N GLN A 70 -1.31 0.86 -7.82
CA GLN A 70 -1.69 0.05 -6.67
C GLN A 70 -1.01 -1.31 -6.69
N GLY A 71 -0.54 -1.75 -5.52
CA GLY A 71 0.09 -3.06 -5.33
C GLY A 71 -0.13 -3.58 -3.92
N GLY A 72 0.63 -4.61 -3.55
CA GLY A 72 0.57 -5.20 -2.22
C GLY A 72 -0.45 -6.32 -2.05
N CYS A 73 -1.03 -6.81 -3.14
CA CYS A 73 -1.92 -7.97 -3.11
C CYS A 73 -1.10 -9.27 -3.14
N PRO A 74 -1.26 -10.17 -2.14
CA PRO A 74 -0.47 -11.41 -2.08
C PRO A 74 -0.78 -12.37 -3.24
N ASN A 75 -1.90 -12.22 -3.91
CA ASN A 75 -2.26 -13.06 -5.06
C ASN A 75 -1.32 -12.88 -6.26
N THR A 76 -0.50 -11.84 -6.25
CA THR A 76 0.51 -11.59 -7.31
C THR A 76 1.84 -12.32 -7.08
N ARG A 77 2.01 -12.95 -5.91
CA ARG A 77 3.31 -13.55 -5.50
C ARG A 77 3.84 -14.58 -6.49
N ASP A 78 3.00 -15.49 -6.90
CA ASP A 78 3.37 -16.62 -7.77
C ASP A 78 2.94 -16.39 -9.22
N MET A 79 2.94 -15.13 -9.64
CA MET A 79 2.60 -14.71 -11.00
C MET A 79 3.80 -14.05 -11.67
N THR A 80 3.88 -14.18 -12.98
CA THR A 80 4.86 -13.42 -13.77
C THR A 80 4.38 -11.98 -13.96
N SER A 81 5.33 -11.09 -14.27
CA SER A 81 5.00 -9.68 -14.57
C SER A 81 4.02 -9.57 -15.75
N ASP A 82 4.18 -10.38 -16.79
CA ASP A 82 3.29 -10.41 -17.95
C ASP A 82 1.88 -10.85 -17.58
N GLU A 83 1.74 -11.89 -16.77
CA GLU A 83 0.44 -12.37 -16.30
C GLU A 83 -0.32 -11.29 -15.51
N VAL A 84 0.38 -10.60 -14.61
CA VAL A 84 -0.22 -9.51 -13.83
C VAL A 84 -0.58 -8.33 -14.74
N ALA A 85 0.31 -7.95 -15.66
CA ALA A 85 0.06 -6.86 -16.61
C ALA A 85 -1.16 -7.13 -17.50
N ARG A 86 -1.43 -8.39 -17.80
CA ARG A 86 -2.60 -8.81 -18.60
C ARG A 86 -3.88 -8.95 -17.80
N GLY A 87 -3.82 -8.75 -16.48
CA GLY A 87 -4.99 -8.93 -15.61
C GLY A 87 -5.45 -10.38 -15.46
N MET A 88 -4.53 -11.33 -15.63
CA MET A 88 -4.83 -12.75 -15.51
C MET A 88 -5.10 -13.15 -14.06
N ARG A 89 -5.89 -14.20 -13.86
CA ARG A 89 -6.08 -14.81 -12.55
C ARG A 89 -4.85 -15.64 -12.20
N GLY A 90 -4.29 -15.44 -11.01
CA GLY A 90 -3.18 -16.22 -10.50
C GLY A 90 -3.62 -17.49 -9.76
N PRO A 91 -2.66 -18.32 -9.34
CA PRO A 91 -2.96 -19.56 -8.60
C PRO A 91 -3.66 -19.31 -7.27
N ASP A 92 -3.41 -18.16 -6.64
CA ASP A 92 -3.97 -17.80 -5.33
C ASP A 92 -5.24 -16.94 -5.46
N GLY A 93 -5.65 -16.58 -6.65
CA GLY A 93 -6.85 -15.80 -6.93
C GLY A 93 -6.59 -14.61 -7.84
N GLN A 94 -7.64 -13.84 -8.08
CA GLN A 94 -7.55 -12.64 -8.91
C GLN A 94 -6.72 -11.56 -8.20
N PRO A 95 -5.72 -10.95 -8.86
CA PRO A 95 -5.01 -9.78 -8.29
C PRO A 95 -5.99 -8.68 -7.88
N GLY A 96 -5.79 -8.15 -6.68
CA GLY A 96 -6.66 -7.12 -6.11
C GLY A 96 -7.68 -7.67 -5.09
N THR A 97 -7.84 -8.99 -4.98
CA THR A 97 -8.83 -9.59 -4.07
C THR A 97 -8.22 -10.19 -2.80
N GLY A 98 -6.89 -10.22 -2.69
CA GLY A 98 -6.21 -10.84 -1.55
C GLY A 98 -5.74 -9.83 -0.49
N GLY A 99 -5.43 -10.36 0.68
CA GLY A 99 -4.94 -9.60 1.81
C GLY A 99 -4.24 -10.48 2.84
N PRO A 100 -3.87 -9.93 4.01
CA PRO A 100 -3.07 -10.63 5.01
C PRO A 100 -3.88 -11.56 5.91
N GLY A 101 -5.17 -11.76 5.67
CA GLY A 101 -6.05 -12.57 6.51
C GLY A 101 -6.65 -11.82 7.69
N TYR A 102 -6.53 -10.52 7.70
CA TYR A 102 -7.13 -9.60 8.66
C TYR A 102 -7.46 -8.27 8.00
N ARG A 103 -8.14 -7.41 8.71
CA ARG A 103 -8.44 -6.03 8.28
C ARG A 103 -8.16 -5.07 9.43
N ILE A 104 -7.98 -3.79 9.12
CA ILE A 104 -7.68 -2.74 10.09
C ILE A 104 -8.71 -1.62 10.03
N VAL A 105 -8.86 -0.90 11.14
CA VAL A 105 -9.78 0.24 11.27
C VAL A 105 -9.25 1.43 10.47
N HIS A 106 -10.14 2.13 9.77
CA HIS A 106 -9.81 3.33 9.01
C HIS A 106 -9.33 4.49 9.91
N GLU A 107 -8.56 5.39 9.33
CA GLU A 107 -8.05 6.57 10.04
C GLU A 107 -8.19 7.86 9.21
N TYR A 108 -8.90 7.83 8.07
CA TYR A 108 -9.03 9.01 7.21
C TYR A 108 -9.74 10.18 7.89
N ASP A 109 -10.63 9.92 8.82
CA ASP A 109 -11.42 10.92 9.53
C ASP A 109 -10.79 11.38 10.86
N THR A 110 -9.79 10.64 11.34
CA THR A 110 -9.03 11.00 12.56
C THR A 110 -7.68 11.60 12.25
N ASN A 111 -7.17 11.45 11.01
CA ASN A 111 -5.91 12.01 10.57
C ASN A 111 -6.10 13.48 10.14
N PRO A 112 -5.54 14.46 10.88
CA PRO A 112 -5.71 15.88 10.53
C PRO A 112 -4.97 16.28 9.25
N ARG A 113 -4.07 15.43 8.76
CA ARG A 113 -3.28 15.66 7.54
C ARG A 113 -3.62 14.67 6.43
N ASN A 114 -4.84 14.16 6.41
CA ASN A 114 -5.27 13.17 5.42
C ASN A 114 -5.47 13.81 4.05
N SER A 115 -4.38 13.95 3.33
CA SER A 115 -4.33 14.63 2.03
C SER A 115 -3.65 13.77 0.98
N HIS A 116 -4.37 13.51 -0.11
CA HIS A 116 -3.84 12.77 -1.28
C HIS A 116 -3.08 13.72 -2.19
N ASP A 117 -1.92 14.17 -1.72
CA ASP A 117 -0.98 14.96 -2.51
C ASP A 117 -0.27 14.07 -3.55
N ASP A 118 0.45 14.69 -4.49
CA ASP A 118 1.28 13.93 -5.43
C ASP A 118 2.29 13.05 -4.67
N GLY A 119 2.30 11.76 -4.97
CA GLY A 119 3.17 10.79 -4.29
C GLY A 119 2.69 10.37 -2.90
N ALA A 120 1.49 10.72 -2.48
CA ALA A 120 0.92 10.22 -1.24
C ALA A 120 0.80 8.70 -1.28
N LEU A 121 1.11 8.06 -0.14
CA LEU A 121 0.93 6.63 0.07
C LEU A 121 -0.32 6.42 0.91
N ALA A 122 -1.29 5.69 0.37
CA ALA A 122 -2.57 5.45 1.01
C ALA A 122 -2.98 3.98 0.90
N MET A 123 -3.93 3.56 1.73
CA MET A 123 -4.35 2.16 1.81
C MET A 123 -5.62 1.93 1.01
N ALA A 124 -5.56 0.96 0.10
CA ALA A 124 -6.73 0.50 -0.64
C ALA A 124 -7.65 -0.33 0.27
N ARG A 125 -8.93 -0.35 -0.06
CA ARG A 125 -9.94 -1.08 0.67
C ARG A 125 -11.15 -1.39 -0.22
N SER A 126 -12.01 -2.28 0.24
CA SER A 126 -13.30 -2.51 -0.39
C SER A 126 -14.33 -1.47 0.10
N SER A 127 -15.62 -1.70 -0.12
CA SER A 127 -16.68 -0.73 0.28
C SER A 127 -16.77 -0.51 1.79
N ASN A 128 -16.40 -1.50 2.61
CA ASN A 128 -16.33 -1.32 4.06
C ASN A 128 -15.11 -0.47 4.43
N PRO A 129 -15.27 0.67 5.11
CA PRO A 129 -14.12 1.51 5.51
C PRO A 129 -13.05 0.77 6.33
N ASP A 130 -13.45 -0.26 7.07
CA ASP A 130 -12.57 -1.07 7.91
C ASP A 130 -12.13 -2.37 7.24
N SER A 131 -12.02 -2.38 5.91
CA SER A 131 -11.64 -3.56 5.14
C SER A 131 -10.21 -3.53 4.61
N ALA A 132 -9.44 -2.50 4.92
CA ALA A 132 -8.05 -2.40 4.50
C ALA A 132 -7.19 -3.50 5.14
N GLY A 133 -6.18 -3.96 4.41
CA GLY A 133 -5.26 -5.00 4.90
C GLY A 133 -3.82 -4.73 4.46
N SER A 134 -3.47 -5.12 3.24
CA SER A 134 -2.09 -4.97 2.73
C SER A 134 -1.97 -4.15 1.46
N GLN A 135 -3.04 -4.00 0.68
CA GLN A 135 -2.95 -3.31 -0.60
C GLN A 135 -2.86 -1.80 -0.41
N PHE A 136 -1.90 -1.19 -1.08
CA PHE A 136 -1.64 0.24 -1.01
C PHE A 136 -1.56 0.83 -2.41
N TYR A 137 -1.65 2.16 -2.50
CA TYR A 137 -1.44 2.87 -3.76
C TYR A 137 -0.65 4.15 -3.54
N PHE A 138 0.06 4.55 -4.60
CA PHE A 138 0.67 5.87 -4.71
C PHE A 138 -0.20 6.76 -5.60
N CYS A 139 -0.37 8.00 -5.22
CA CYS A 139 -1.07 8.98 -6.04
C CYS A 139 -0.17 9.47 -7.19
N LEU A 140 -0.73 9.45 -8.39
CA LEU A 140 -0.11 10.02 -9.61
C LEU A 140 -0.67 11.43 -9.79
N GLY A 141 0.00 12.43 -9.22
CA GLY A 141 -0.56 13.75 -9.04
C GLY A 141 -1.50 13.81 -7.83
N ALA A 142 -1.97 15.00 -7.49
CA ALA A 142 -2.90 15.17 -6.37
C ALA A 142 -4.28 14.57 -6.69
N GLN A 143 -4.86 13.85 -5.71
CA GLN A 143 -6.14 13.15 -5.85
C GLN A 143 -7.03 13.46 -4.64
N HIS A 144 -7.33 14.73 -4.42
CA HIS A 144 -8.05 15.19 -3.21
C HIS A 144 -9.49 14.69 -3.10
N MET A 145 -10.08 14.17 -4.19
CA MET A 145 -11.40 13.54 -4.13
C MET A 145 -11.42 12.30 -3.22
N LEU A 146 -10.25 11.76 -2.87
CA LEU A 146 -10.12 10.59 -2.00
C LEU A 146 -9.92 10.94 -0.52
N ASP A 147 -9.74 12.20 -0.18
CA ASP A 147 -9.31 12.62 1.17
C ASP A 147 -10.29 12.22 2.28
N ASN A 148 -11.57 12.15 1.99
CA ASN A 148 -12.58 11.81 2.99
C ASN A 148 -13.01 10.34 2.98
N ASP A 149 -12.33 9.50 2.21
CA ASP A 149 -12.73 8.10 2.03
C ASP A 149 -11.61 7.09 2.27
N TYR A 150 -10.34 7.50 2.11
CA TYR A 150 -9.19 6.59 2.19
C TYR A 150 -8.12 7.17 3.09
N THR A 151 -7.47 6.30 3.88
CA THR A 151 -6.42 6.71 4.81
C THR A 151 -5.09 6.91 4.10
N VAL A 152 -4.56 8.13 4.16
CA VAL A 152 -3.18 8.45 3.78
C VAL A 152 -2.30 8.17 5.00
N PHE A 153 -1.22 7.42 4.80
CA PHE A 153 -0.30 7.09 5.89
C PHE A 153 1.16 7.38 5.60
N GLY A 154 1.46 7.99 4.46
CA GLY A 154 2.81 8.38 4.12
C GLY A 154 2.86 9.38 2.96
N GLN A 155 4.03 10.02 2.83
CA GLN A 155 4.32 10.94 1.73
C GLN A 155 5.69 10.63 1.14
N THR A 156 5.74 10.47 -0.17
CA THR A 156 6.99 10.24 -0.89
C THR A 156 7.92 11.44 -0.74
N ILE A 157 9.15 11.16 -0.31
CA ILE A 157 10.21 12.16 -0.17
C ILE A 157 11.28 12.05 -1.26
N GLU A 158 11.41 10.87 -1.89
CA GLU A 158 12.30 10.63 -3.04
C GLU A 158 11.66 9.62 -3.96
N GLY A 159 11.77 9.81 -5.27
CA GLY A 159 11.36 8.81 -6.27
C GLY A 159 10.01 9.07 -6.92
N LEU A 160 9.52 10.32 -6.98
CA LEU A 160 8.30 10.65 -7.73
C LEU A 160 8.38 10.22 -9.19
N ASP A 161 9.56 10.38 -9.81
CA ASP A 161 9.82 9.92 -11.17
C ASP A 161 9.75 8.39 -11.30
N VAL A 162 10.21 7.68 -10.28
CA VAL A 162 10.13 6.21 -10.21
C VAL A 162 8.66 5.77 -10.15
N ILE A 163 7.85 6.42 -9.32
CA ILE A 163 6.41 6.14 -9.23
C ILE A 163 5.73 6.36 -10.58
N GLY A 164 6.06 7.46 -11.25
CA GLY A 164 5.50 7.77 -12.56
C GLY A 164 5.87 6.77 -13.66
N ALA A 165 6.99 6.06 -13.50
CA ALA A 165 7.45 5.03 -14.43
C ALA A 165 6.84 3.65 -14.15
N LEU A 166 6.21 3.42 -13.00
CA LEU A 166 5.60 2.14 -12.65
C LEU A 166 4.42 1.81 -13.56
N ARG A 167 4.32 0.53 -13.90
CA ARG A 167 3.22 -0.02 -14.71
C ARG A 167 2.73 -1.31 -14.07
N ALA A 168 1.52 -1.72 -14.41
CA ALA A 168 1.01 -3.03 -13.99
C ALA A 168 1.98 -4.14 -14.41
N GLY A 169 2.31 -5.02 -13.46
CA GLY A 169 3.29 -6.08 -13.65
C GLY A 169 4.67 -5.76 -13.08
N ASP A 170 4.97 -4.49 -12.76
CA ASP A 170 6.24 -4.14 -12.11
C ASP A 170 6.35 -4.73 -10.71
N ASP A 171 7.57 -5.12 -10.34
CA ASP A 171 7.84 -5.80 -9.07
C ASP A 171 8.07 -4.83 -7.93
N ILE A 172 7.60 -5.24 -6.75
CA ILE A 172 8.11 -4.78 -5.46
C ILE A 172 9.22 -5.76 -5.08
N GLU A 173 10.47 -5.36 -5.23
CA GLU A 173 11.60 -6.22 -4.86
C GLU A 173 11.71 -6.34 -3.34
N SER A 174 11.58 -5.21 -2.64
CA SER A 174 11.58 -5.18 -1.18
C SER A 174 10.97 -3.89 -0.65
N ILE A 175 10.45 -3.96 0.58
CA ILE A 175 10.12 -2.78 1.37
C ILE A 175 10.83 -2.93 2.72
N ARG A 176 11.63 -1.93 3.09
CA ARG A 176 12.39 -1.91 4.34
C ARG A 176 12.09 -0.64 5.10
N ILE A 177 12.03 -0.77 6.42
CA ILE A 177 11.74 0.34 7.33
C ILE A 177 13.04 0.77 8.00
N SER A 178 13.30 2.09 7.96
CA SER A 178 14.41 2.71 8.67
C SER A 178 13.90 3.85 9.54
N HIS A 179 14.74 4.31 10.45
CA HIS A 179 14.44 5.42 11.36
C HIS A 179 15.32 6.60 10.97
N GLU A 180 14.69 7.68 10.53
CA GLU A 180 15.39 8.88 10.05
C GLU A 180 14.70 10.13 10.57
N ALA A 181 15.43 10.86 11.39
CA ALA A 181 14.93 12.09 12.00
C ALA A 181 14.61 13.19 10.95
#